data_cda87936c2ab6f967c20999a2f24f641
#
_entry.id   cda87936c2ab6f967c20999a2f24f641
#
_cell.length_a   1.000
_cell.length_b   1.000
_cell.length_c   1.000
_cell.angle_alpha   90.00
_cell.angle_beta   90.00
_cell.angle_gamma   90.00
#
_symmetry.space_group_name_H-M   'P 1'
#
loop_
_entity.id
_entity.type
_entity.pdbx_description
1 polymer ?
#
loop_
_entity_poly.entity_id
_entity_poly.type
_entity_poly.pdbx_seq_one_letter_code
_entity_poly.pdbx_strand_id
1 'polypeptide(L)'
;MEKRMLSVMGAVLVMALSLLNIACSSSSDGIGDGGGNLSPSVTPVVPKPDAGNDLYGVVSDKDGNPLSGIVVSDGFQCVSTDARGFYQMKRNAKAEFVNYSIPSGYKAKSNQFYQTLKVDKEEYDFKLEKLADNENHFYLLAIADPQVTNNTEITRFTEETLPDVKATLATLSLPVYGICLGDIVNNKMEHMKAMNTLLNSTTMPMFACIGNHDKDPQTDTSKPRTTKSYTAQFGPLNYSFNRGKVHFICLDNIVFSNTDDYVAGFSDEQVEWMRQDLQFVPKDRLIILYYHIPIRESNVQNRKEILSLLKGYDHVKLMCGHTHYNQNYQITSPVQVEERITGAACGAWWHGVICADGTPNGYEVYEINGNEFVDNYYKSTRFDKSYQIRLHRGDSSFGGDYGSFDYALTSDYVVANIWNYDPTWHVSIYEDDKYMGEMTYRAYKPDAWAGGYMIGTLNRNPQNYSPTSAHEFVYQLHNPQAKVRVEAIDGWGNTYSQTEFVSTLNTAEAYR
;
A
#
# COMPACT_ATOMS: atom_id res chain seq x y z
N MET A 1 45.25 27.18 25.94
CA MET A 1 45.09 28.63 25.85
C MET A 1 43.68 28.89 25.39
N GLU A 2 42.97 29.21 26.39
CA GLU A 2 42.06 30.33 26.73
C GLU A 2 40.78 30.37 25.90
N LYS A 3 39.70 29.95 26.51
CA LYS A 3 38.60 30.65 27.22
C LYS A 3 38.27 32.04 26.66
N ARG A 4 37.01 32.18 26.21
CA ARG A 4 36.15 33.30 26.65
C ARG A 4 34.65 32.94 26.52
N MET A 5 34.02 32.86 27.68
CA MET A 5 32.57 33.06 27.90
C MET A 5 32.24 34.54 27.70
N LEU A 6 31.07 34.84 27.18
CA LEU A 6 30.34 36.07 27.55
C LEU A 6 28.83 35.79 27.50
N SER A 7 28.24 35.97 28.65
CA SER A 7 26.82 36.08 28.99
C SER A 7 26.34 37.53 28.80
N VAL A 8 25.10 37.76 28.39
CA VAL A 8 24.24 38.92 28.75
C VAL A 8 22.79 38.52 28.49
N MET A 9 21.96 38.30 29.52
CA MET A 9 20.84 39.08 30.05
C MET A 9 20.04 39.84 28.95
N GLY A 10 18.75 39.56 28.66
CA GLY A 10 17.63 39.76 29.59
C GLY A 10 16.83 41.00 29.17
N ALA A 11 15.61 40.80 28.61
CA ALA A 11 14.59 41.85 28.70
C ALA A 11 13.19 41.19 28.62
N VAL A 12 12.53 41.23 29.76
CA VAL A 12 11.08 40.97 29.95
C VAL A 12 10.35 42.25 29.50
N LEU A 13 9.35 42.10 28.63
CA LEU A 13 8.39 43.17 28.39
C LEU A 13 6.98 42.63 28.71
N VAL A 14 6.47 43.05 29.86
CA VAL A 14 5.07 42.93 30.28
C VAL A 14 4.33 44.09 29.62
N MET A 15 3.23 43.80 28.91
CA MET A 15 2.21 44.80 28.63
C MET A 15 0.84 44.27 29.00
N ALA A 16 0.16 45.17 29.71
CA ALA A 16 -1.00 44.96 30.54
C ALA A 16 -2.31 44.83 29.76
N LEU A 17 -3.21 44.11 30.40
CA LEU A 17 -4.68 44.10 30.16
C LEU A 17 -5.28 45.50 30.19
N SER A 18 -6.24 45.75 29.31
CA SER A 18 -7.31 46.71 29.52
C SER A 18 -8.67 45.99 29.41
N LEU A 19 -9.25 45.78 30.57
CA LEU A 19 -10.64 45.38 30.75
C LEU A 19 -11.53 46.62 30.57
N LEU A 20 -12.49 46.55 29.68
CA LEU A 20 -13.65 47.43 29.71
C LEU A 20 -14.86 46.67 30.23
N ASN A 21 -15.23 46.94 31.47
CA ASN A 21 -16.51 46.60 32.04
C ASN A 21 -17.54 47.65 31.65
N ILE A 22 -18.63 47.21 31.04
CA ILE A 22 -19.87 47.99 31.01
C ILE A 22 -20.90 47.25 31.82
N ALA A 23 -21.23 47.82 32.93
CA ALA A 23 -22.31 47.36 33.82
C ALA A 23 -23.67 47.67 33.21
N CYS A 24 -24.58 46.72 33.29
CA CYS A 24 -25.99 46.95 33.03
C CYS A 24 -26.78 46.63 34.26
N SER A 25 -27.69 47.52 34.58
CA SER A 25 -28.59 47.55 35.73
C SER A 25 -29.68 46.48 35.64
N SER A 26 -30.02 45.96 36.80
CA SER A 26 -31.11 45.04 37.10
C SER A 26 -32.50 45.67 37.04
N SER A 27 -33.49 44.91 36.56
CA SER A 27 -34.84 44.95 37.10
C SER A 27 -35.49 43.58 36.97
N SER A 28 -36.15 43.20 38.02
CA SER A 28 -36.74 41.92 38.41
C SER A 28 -38.09 41.60 37.75
N ASP A 29 -38.41 40.29 37.87
CA ASP A 29 -39.69 39.62 37.96
C ASP A 29 -40.33 39.02 36.71
N GLY A 30 -40.49 37.70 36.77
CA GLY A 30 -41.40 36.93 35.91
C GLY A 30 -41.07 35.44 35.84
N ILE A 31 -41.69 34.64 36.67
CA ILE A 31 -41.75 33.18 36.61
C ILE A 31 -42.45 32.75 35.32
N GLY A 32 -41.83 31.88 34.51
CA GLY A 32 -42.45 31.30 33.30
C GLY A 32 -41.64 30.14 32.77
N ASP A 33 -42.10 29.02 33.08
CA ASP A 33 -42.11 27.68 32.46
C ASP A 33 -41.06 27.29 31.41
N GLY A 34 -40.50 26.09 31.60
CA GLY A 34 -39.45 25.47 30.82
C GLY A 34 -39.83 25.19 29.37
N GLY A 35 -39.18 25.88 28.48
CA GLY A 35 -39.11 25.54 27.06
C GLY A 35 -37.66 25.54 26.63
N GLY A 36 -37.02 24.37 26.57
CA GLY A 36 -35.70 24.22 25.97
C GLY A 36 -35.78 24.65 24.52
N ASN A 37 -35.17 25.79 24.22
CA ASN A 37 -34.98 26.26 22.86
C ASN A 37 -33.93 25.36 22.21
N LEU A 38 -34.37 24.23 21.61
CA LEU A 38 -33.61 23.53 20.61
C LEU A 38 -33.50 24.51 19.44
N SER A 39 -32.32 25.07 19.22
CA SER A 39 -32.01 25.74 17.95
C SER A 39 -32.42 24.80 16.82
N PRO A 40 -33.24 25.22 15.87
CA PRO A 40 -33.57 24.35 14.76
C PRO A 40 -32.30 23.99 14.06
N SER A 41 -32.05 22.68 13.87
CA SER A 41 -31.00 22.18 12.99
C SER A 41 -31.33 22.72 11.60
N VAL A 42 -30.60 23.73 11.16
CA VAL A 42 -30.75 24.26 9.81
C VAL A 42 -30.21 23.15 8.90
N THR A 43 -31.11 22.37 8.32
CA THR A 43 -30.73 21.46 7.24
C THR A 43 -30.19 22.35 6.11
N PRO A 44 -28.94 22.20 5.68
CA PRO A 44 -28.42 23.01 4.60
C PRO A 44 -29.30 22.83 3.37
N VAL A 45 -29.79 23.93 2.82
CA VAL A 45 -30.54 23.89 1.56
C VAL A 45 -29.52 23.58 0.48
N VAL A 46 -29.62 22.41 -0.11
CA VAL A 46 -28.74 21.99 -1.23
C VAL A 46 -29.00 22.95 -2.41
N PRO A 47 -27.96 23.62 -2.94
CA PRO A 47 -28.14 24.53 -4.07
C PRO A 47 -28.65 23.76 -5.30
N LYS A 48 -29.46 24.46 -6.11
CA LYS A 48 -29.87 23.90 -7.41
C LYS A 48 -28.67 23.87 -8.35
N PRO A 49 -28.37 22.72 -9.03
CA PRO A 49 -27.29 22.62 -9.98
C PRO A 49 -27.53 23.49 -11.22
N ASP A 50 -26.45 23.85 -11.89
CA ASP A 50 -26.50 24.53 -13.18
C ASP A 50 -27.12 23.62 -14.26
N ALA A 51 -27.71 24.23 -15.28
CA ALA A 51 -28.37 23.49 -16.34
C ALA A 51 -27.38 22.52 -17.04
N GLY A 52 -27.77 21.25 -17.12
CA GLY A 52 -26.97 20.19 -17.72
C GLY A 52 -26.16 19.34 -16.73
N ASN A 53 -26.06 19.75 -15.48
CA ASN A 53 -25.50 18.92 -14.40
C ASN A 53 -26.59 18.07 -13.75
N ASP A 54 -26.34 16.78 -13.64
CA ASP A 54 -27.27 15.76 -13.14
C ASP A 54 -26.64 14.88 -12.04
N LEU A 55 -25.47 15.29 -11.54
CA LEU A 55 -24.80 14.72 -10.37
C LEU A 55 -24.27 15.85 -9.48
N TYR A 56 -24.86 16.00 -8.29
CA TYR A 56 -24.52 17.07 -7.37
C TYR A 56 -24.76 16.68 -5.91
N GLY A 57 -24.31 17.51 -4.98
CA GLY A 57 -24.54 17.31 -3.55
C GLY A 57 -23.69 18.24 -2.69
N VAL A 58 -23.75 18.03 -1.38
CA VAL A 58 -23.00 18.79 -0.39
C VAL A 58 -22.08 17.86 0.39
N VAL A 59 -20.83 18.30 0.57
CA VAL A 59 -19.88 17.66 1.48
C VAL A 59 -19.81 18.52 2.76
N SER A 60 -20.05 17.89 3.90
CA SER A 60 -20.06 18.55 5.21
C SER A 60 -19.32 17.72 6.26
N ASP A 61 -18.98 18.33 7.39
CA ASP A 61 -18.56 17.60 8.57
C ASP A 61 -19.76 16.94 9.29
N LYS A 62 -19.46 16.19 10.37
CA LYS A 62 -20.51 15.52 11.17
C LYS A 62 -21.54 16.47 11.77
N ASP A 63 -21.16 17.73 12.00
CA ASP A 63 -21.98 18.78 12.62
C ASP A 63 -22.79 19.59 11.58
N GLY A 64 -22.59 19.28 10.28
CA GLY A 64 -23.28 19.93 9.17
C GLY A 64 -22.56 21.17 8.62
N ASN A 65 -21.34 21.48 9.08
CA ASN A 65 -20.56 22.58 8.51
C ASN A 65 -20.07 22.20 7.12
N PRO A 66 -20.21 23.07 6.12
CA PRO A 66 -19.78 22.79 4.75
C PRO A 66 -18.25 22.66 4.67
N LEU A 67 -17.77 21.73 3.86
CA LEU A 67 -16.35 21.51 3.58
C LEU A 67 -16.02 21.94 2.15
N SER A 68 -15.29 23.02 2.02
CA SER A 68 -14.79 23.54 0.74
C SER A 68 -13.50 22.85 0.32
N GLY A 69 -13.26 22.75 -0.99
CA GLY A 69 -12.01 22.20 -1.53
C GLY A 69 -11.95 20.68 -1.52
N ILE A 70 -13.06 19.98 -1.26
CA ILE A 70 -13.11 18.53 -1.32
C ILE A 70 -13.27 18.09 -2.77
N VAL A 71 -12.35 17.26 -3.24
CA VAL A 71 -12.41 16.70 -4.60
C VAL A 71 -13.43 15.58 -4.62
N VAL A 72 -14.39 15.67 -5.55
CA VAL A 72 -15.45 14.68 -5.80
C VAL A 72 -15.34 14.19 -7.24
N SER A 73 -15.53 12.90 -7.46
CA SER A 73 -15.37 12.25 -8.74
C SER A 73 -16.49 11.25 -9.02
N ASP A 74 -16.82 11.08 -10.30
CA ASP A 74 -17.64 9.96 -10.80
C ASP A 74 -16.80 8.82 -11.41
N GLY A 75 -15.46 8.87 -11.20
CA GLY A 75 -14.50 7.93 -11.77
C GLY A 75 -13.96 8.32 -13.16
N PHE A 76 -14.49 9.40 -13.77
CA PHE A 76 -14.10 9.90 -15.08
C PHE A 76 -13.70 11.38 -15.06
N GLN A 77 -14.26 12.15 -14.15
CA GLN A 77 -13.93 13.55 -13.96
C GLN A 77 -13.82 13.88 -12.47
N CYS A 78 -13.13 14.98 -12.16
CA CYS A 78 -12.94 15.48 -10.81
C CYS A 78 -13.41 16.94 -10.74
N VAL A 79 -14.17 17.26 -9.70
CA VAL A 79 -14.58 18.64 -9.35
C VAL A 79 -14.27 18.91 -7.88
N SER A 80 -14.19 20.17 -7.50
CA SER A 80 -13.96 20.57 -6.11
C SER A 80 -15.19 21.24 -5.53
N THR A 81 -15.49 21.00 -4.25
CA THR A 81 -16.59 21.69 -3.56
C THR A 81 -16.29 23.19 -3.39
N ASP A 82 -17.34 24.03 -3.52
CA ASP A 82 -17.30 25.46 -3.28
C ASP A 82 -17.34 25.81 -1.75
N ALA A 83 -17.40 27.10 -1.42
CA ALA A 83 -17.47 27.56 -0.03
C ALA A 83 -18.70 27.07 0.75
N ARG A 84 -19.73 26.59 0.07
CA ARG A 84 -20.94 26.00 0.66
C ARG A 84 -20.83 24.48 0.79
N GLY A 85 -19.67 23.91 0.47
CA GLY A 85 -19.48 22.47 0.37
C GLY A 85 -20.17 21.82 -0.84
N PHE A 86 -20.70 22.62 -1.77
CA PHE A 86 -21.48 22.16 -2.90
C PHE A 86 -20.58 21.76 -4.05
N TYR A 87 -20.88 20.60 -4.67
CA TYR A 87 -20.28 20.15 -5.92
C TYR A 87 -21.36 19.83 -6.94
N GLN A 88 -21.02 19.92 -8.21
CA GLN A 88 -21.89 19.56 -9.32
C GLN A 88 -21.09 19.16 -10.54
N MET A 89 -21.59 18.21 -11.31
CA MET A 89 -21.02 17.77 -12.58
C MET A 89 -22.09 17.12 -13.45
N LYS A 90 -21.81 17.01 -14.74
CA LYS A 90 -22.58 16.15 -15.62
C LYS A 90 -22.11 14.72 -15.46
N ARG A 91 -22.99 13.81 -15.05
CA ARG A 91 -22.66 12.39 -14.83
C ARG A 91 -22.12 11.76 -16.13
N ASN A 92 -21.01 11.03 -16.02
CA ASN A 92 -20.58 10.17 -17.11
C ASN A 92 -21.53 8.96 -17.23
N ALA A 93 -21.91 8.59 -18.45
CA ALA A 93 -22.85 7.48 -18.68
C ALA A 93 -22.32 6.10 -18.24
N LYS A 94 -20.98 5.97 -18.09
CA LYS A 94 -20.32 4.75 -17.61
C LYS A 94 -20.12 4.74 -16.08
N ALA A 95 -20.41 5.84 -15.39
CA ALA A 95 -20.15 5.98 -13.96
C ALA A 95 -21.08 5.07 -13.13
N GLU A 96 -20.50 4.26 -12.26
CA GLU A 96 -21.22 3.40 -11.32
C GLU A 96 -21.22 3.97 -9.91
N PHE A 97 -20.27 4.85 -9.59
CA PHE A 97 -20.10 5.44 -8.28
C PHE A 97 -19.89 6.95 -8.36
N VAL A 98 -20.22 7.64 -7.28
CA VAL A 98 -19.68 8.94 -6.93
C VAL A 98 -18.85 8.77 -5.66
N ASN A 99 -17.65 9.31 -5.65
CA ASN A 99 -16.73 9.24 -4.52
C ASN A 99 -16.08 10.59 -4.25
N TYR A 100 -15.52 10.76 -3.07
CA TYR A 100 -14.67 11.91 -2.76
C TYR A 100 -13.28 11.47 -2.34
N SER A 101 -12.27 12.24 -2.72
CA SER A 101 -10.91 12.09 -2.21
C SER A 101 -10.90 12.50 -0.73
N ILE A 102 -10.73 11.52 0.18
CA ILE A 102 -10.75 11.78 1.63
C ILE A 102 -9.67 12.82 1.94
N PRO A 103 -10.01 14.01 2.47
CA PRO A 103 -9.01 15.02 2.76
C PRO A 103 -8.20 14.69 4.01
N SER A 104 -6.97 15.18 4.08
CA SER A 104 -6.14 15.09 5.30
C SER A 104 -6.87 15.69 6.49
N GLY A 105 -6.76 15.07 7.67
CA GLY A 105 -7.43 15.47 8.89
C GLY A 105 -8.88 15.01 9.02
N TYR A 106 -9.35 14.19 8.08
CA TYR A 106 -10.70 13.62 8.12
C TYR A 106 -10.68 12.11 7.84
N LYS A 107 -11.70 11.42 8.31
CA LYS A 107 -12.00 10.03 7.96
C LYS A 107 -13.39 9.90 7.35
N ALA A 108 -13.55 8.93 6.48
CA ALA A 108 -14.84 8.50 5.99
C ALA A 108 -15.58 7.72 7.09
N LYS A 109 -16.86 7.90 7.23
CA LYS A 109 -17.68 7.10 8.14
C LYS A 109 -17.61 5.63 7.69
N SER A 110 -17.20 4.75 8.60
CA SER A 110 -17.02 3.30 8.29
C SER A 110 -16.16 3.03 7.06
N ASN A 111 -15.17 3.89 6.80
CA ASN A 111 -14.29 3.86 5.63
C ASN A 111 -15.02 3.99 4.26
N GLN A 112 -16.30 4.39 4.28
CA GLN A 112 -17.13 4.50 3.09
C GLN A 112 -17.02 5.92 2.49
N PHE A 113 -16.18 6.07 1.48
CA PHE A 113 -15.94 7.35 0.79
C PHE A 113 -16.68 7.47 -0.55
N TYR A 114 -17.61 6.55 -0.87
CA TYR A 114 -18.33 6.49 -2.13
C TYR A 114 -19.79 6.12 -1.92
N GLN A 115 -20.61 6.41 -2.92
CA GLN A 115 -21.99 5.95 -3.04
C GLN A 115 -22.23 5.39 -4.44
N THR A 116 -23.02 4.31 -4.53
CA THR A 116 -23.43 3.74 -5.81
C THR A 116 -24.45 4.66 -6.48
N LEU A 117 -24.22 5.01 -7.74
CA LEU A 117 -25.14 5.84 -8.53
C LEU A 117 -26.40 5.07 -8.89
N LYS A 118 -27.55 5.74 -8.79
CA LYS A 118 -28.86 5.23 -9.19
C LYS A 118 -29.39 6.05 -10.37
N VAL A 119 -30.19 5.42 -11.22
CA VAL A 119 -30.70 6.02 -12.46
C VAL A 119 -31.57 7.26 -12.17
N ASP A 120 -32.37 7.20 -11.13
CA ASP A 120 -33.38 8.19 -10.75
C ASP A 120 -32.94 9.09 -9.58
N LYS A 121 -31.66 9.10 -9.24
CA LYS A 121 -31.10 9.92 -8.18
C LYS A 121 -29.94 10.78 -8.71
N GLU A 122 -30.02 12.09 -8.44
CA GLU A 122 -29.03 13.09 -8.85
C GLU A 122 -28.24 13.67 -7.67
N GLU A 123 -28.86 13.72 -6.48
CA GLU A 123 -28.28 14.32 -5.27
C GLU A 123 -27.59 13.28 -4.38
N TYR A 124 -26.29 13.51 -4.09
CA TYR A 124 -25.46 12.63 -3.26
C TYR A 124 -24.62 13.45 -2.28
N ASP A 125 -25.04 13.47 -1.03
CA ASP A 125 -24.35 14.18 0.04
C ASP A 125 -23.36 13.28 0.76
N PHE A 126 -22.25 13.89 1.26
CA PHE A 126 -21.26 13.22 2.07
C PHE A 126 -21.05 13.91 3.41
N LYS A 127 -20.82 13.09 4.45
CA LYS A 127 -20.46 13.56 5.79
C LYS A 127 -19.15 12.95 6.24
N LEU A 128 -18.22 13.82 6.65
CA LEU A 128 -16.89 13.44 7.08
C LEU A 128 -16.73 13.68 8.58
N GLU A 129 -15.94 12.84 9.22
CA GLU A 129 -15.54 13.04 10.61
C GLU A 129 -14.12 13.59 10.68
N LYS A 130 -13.93 14.68 11.43
CA LYS A 130 -12.59 15.22 11.67
C LYS A 130 -11.82 14.26 12.57
N LEU A 131 -10.55 14.02 12.24
CA LEU A 131 -9.63 13.26 13.09
C LEU A 131 -9.24 14.08 14.33
N ALA A 132 -9.06 13.41 15.46
CA ALA A 132 -8.61 14.04 16.68
C ALA A 132 -7.10 14.37 16.64
N ASP A 133 -6.33 13.52 15.97
CA ASP A 133 -4.88 13.57 15.96
C ASP A 133 -4.33 14.08 14.61
N ASN A 134 -3.10 14.57 14.66
CA ASN A 134 -2.33 14.93 13.47
C ASN A 134 -1.84 13.66 12.77
N GLU A 135 -2.15 13.52 11.49
CA GLU A 135 -1.74 12.39 10.64
C GLU A 135 -0.51 12.71 9.75
N ASN A 136 0.32 13.66 10.13
CA ASN A 136 1.55 13.92 9.38
C ASN A 136 2.62 12.84 9.58
N HIS A 137 2.51 12.07 10.66
CA HIS A 137 3.40 10.96 10.96
C HIS A 137 2.55 9.71 11.19
N PHE A 138 2.71 8.69 10.36
CA PHE A 138 1.90 7.49 10.37
C PHE A 138 2.62 6.29 9.74
N TYR A 139 2.08 5.09 9.95
CA TYR A 139 2.51 3.89 9.25
C TYR A 139 1.56 3.54 8.11
N LEU A 140 2.14 3.08 6.99
CA LEU A 140 1.42 2.46 5.88
C LEU A 140 1.78 0.97 5.85
N LEU A 141 0.77 0.10 5.87
CA LEU A 141 0.93 -1.33 5.73
C LEU A 141 0.38 -1.75 4.36
N ALA A 142 1.21 -2.42 3.55
CA ALA A 142 0.83 -2.90 2.22
C ALA A 142 0.79 -4.43 2.20
N ILE A 143 -0.39 -4.99 1.89
CA ILE A 143 -0.62 -6.43 1.73
C ILE A 143 -0.83 -6.69 0.24
N ALA A 144 -0.08 -7.62 -0.35
CA ALA A 144 -0.26 -8.06 -1.73
C ALA A 144 -0.79 -9.48 -1.77
N ASP A 145 -1.62 -9.79 -2.75
CA ASP A 145 -1.97 -11.13 -3.18
C ASP A 145 -2.39 -12.09 -2.02
N PRO A 146 -3.45 -11.80 -1.27
CA PRO A 146 -4.05 -12.79 -0.37
C PRO A 146 -4.58 -14.02 -1.11
N GLN A 147 -5.07 -13.85 -2.29
CA GLN A 147 -5.38 -14.78 -3.39
C GLN A 147 -5.95 -16.12 -2.98
N VAL A 148 -7.02 -16.10 -2.15
CA VAL A 148 -7.66 -17.33 -1.64
C VAL A 148 -8.54 -17.99 -2.68
N THR A 149 -8.44 -19.33 -2.79
CA THR A 149 -9.23 -20.18 -3.71
C THR A 149 -10.36 -20.91 -2.99
N ASN A 150 -10.20 -21.19 -1.69
CA ASN A 150 -11.09 -22.05 -0.93
C ASN A 150 -11.08 -21.70 0.58
N ASN A 151 -11.97 -22.32 1.33
CA ASN A 151 -12.11 -22.07 2.78
C ASN A 151 -10.86 -22.45 3.58
N THR A 152 -10.06 -23.43 3.15
CA THR A 152 -8.81 -23.78 3.84
C THR A 152 -7.81 -22.61 3.75
N GLU A 153 -7.72 -21.97 2.61
CA GLU A 153 -6.82 -20.83 2.41
C GLU A 153 -7.35 -19.59 3.14
N ILE A 154 -8.66 -19.38 3.21
CA ILE A 154 -9.28 -18.36 4.08
C ILE A 154 -8.92 -18.61 5.54
N THR A 155 -8.96 -19.89 5.99
CA THR A 155 -8.56 -20.26 7.34
C THR A 155 -7.09 -19.94 7.59
N ARG A 156 -6.19 -20.24 6.67
CA ARG A 156 -4.75 -19.88 6.78
C ARG A 156 -4.55 -18.38 6.86
N PHE A 157 -5.20 -17.61 6.01
CA PHE A 157 -5.15 -16.15 6.10
C PHE A 157 -5.62 -15.66 7.47
N THR A 158 -6.69 -16.25 8.01
CA THR A 158 -7.30 -15.89 9.30
C THR A 158 -6.43 -16.29 10.49
N GLU A 159 -5.75 -17.44 10.42
CA GLU A 159 -5.00 -18.01 11.55
C GLU A 159 -3.50 -17.69 11.52
N GLU A 160 -2.96 -17.28 10.37
CA GLU A 160 -1.54 -17.00 10.20
C GLU A 160 -1.28 -15.51 9.85
N THR A 161 -1.75 -15.04 8.69
CA THR A 161 -1.47 -13.66 8.22
C THR A 161 -2.14 -12.62 9.10
N LEU A 162 -3.42 -12.77 9.37
CA LEU A 162 -4.19 -11.78 10.12
C LEU A 162 -3.74 -11.62 11.59
N PRO A 163 -3.42 -12.70 12.35
CA PRO A 163 -2.84 -12.56 13.68
C PRO A 163 -1.46 -11.91 13.67
N ASP A 164 -0.62 -12.19 12.67
CA ASP A 164 0.68 -11.54 12.52
C ASP A 164 0.53 -10.03 12.25
N VAL A 165 -0.37 -9.65 11.36
CA VAL A 165 -0.73 -8.24 11.11
C VAL A 165 -1.21 -7.58 12.41
N LYS A 166 -2.11 -8.21 13.16
CA LYS A 166 -2.61 -7.66 14.44
C LYS A 166 -1.49 -7.51 15.47
N ALA A 167 -0.58 -8.48 15.56
CA ALA A 167 0.59 -8.41 16.44
C ALA A 167 1.51 -7.25 16.05
N THR A 168 1.78 -7.06 14.75
CA THR A 168 2.54 -5.92 14.23
C THR A 168 1.85 -4.60 14.57
N LEU A 169 0.55 -4.46 14.29
CA LEU A 169 -0.22 -3.25 14.62
C LEU A 169 -0.13 -2.90 16.11
N ALA A 170 -0.08 -3.90 17.01
CA ALA A 170 0.03 -3.69 18.44
C ALA A 170 1.39 -3.13 18.88
N THR A 171 2.43 -3.23 18.04
CA THR A 171 3.76 -2.65 18.32
C THR A 171 3.92 -1.23 17.78
N LEU A 172 3.03 -0.79 16.88
CA LEU A 172 3.11 0.52 16.23
C LEU A 172 2.39 1.58 17.08
N SER A 173 3.07 2.69 17.35
CA SER A 173 2.58 3.76 18.23
C SER A 173 1.88 4.90 17.52
N LEU A 174 1.97 4.95 16.18
CA LEU A 174 1.37 5.97 15.33
C LEU A 174 0.11 5.44 14.64
N PRO A 175 -0.74 6.30 14.07
CA PRO A 175 -1.84 5.86 13.22
C PRO A 175 -1.35 4.95 12.09
N VAL A 176 -2.11 3.92 11.74
CA VAL A 176 -1.77 2.98 10.67
C VAL A 176 -2.87 2.97 9.62
N TYR A 177 -2.49 3.07 8.36
CA TYR A 177 -3.36 2.92 7.20
C TYR A 177 -2.91 1.72 6.37
N GLY A 178 -3.86 1.00 5.77
CA GLY A 178 -3.57 -0.18 4.98
C GLY A 178 -3.93 -0.01 3.52
N ILE A 179 -3.12 -0.57 2.63
CA ILE A 179 -3.46 -0.80 1.23
C ILE A 179 -3.39 -2.29 0.92
N CYS A 180 -4.32 -2.77 0.09
CA CYS A 180 -4.27 -4.11 -0.46
C CYS A 180 -4.01 -4.00 -1.96
N LEU A 181 -2.95 -4.65 -2.44
CA LEU A 181 -2.41 -4.50 -3.79
C LEU A 181 -3.04 -5.47 -4.81
N GLY A 182 -4.28 -5.90 -4.58
CA GLY A 182 -5.04 -6.75 -5.50
C GLY A 182 -4.85 -8.24 -5.30
N ASP A 183 -5.50 -9.02 -6.18
CA ASP A 183 -5.60 -10.48 -6.11
C ASP A 183 -6.03 -10.94 -4.70
N ILE A 184 -7.18 -10.42 -4.28
CA ILE A 184 -7.79 -10.73 -2.97
C ILE A 184 -8.31 -12.16 -2.97
N VAL A 185 -8.88 -12.58 -4.09
CA VAL A 185 -9.33 -13.95 -4.35
C VAL A 185 -8.67 -14.53 -5.61
N ASN A 186 -8.72 -15.84 -5.78
CA ASN A 186 -8.19 -16.53 -6.96
C ASN A 186 -9.31 -17.00 -7.89
N ASN A 187 -9.93 -16.11 -8.64
CA ASN A 187 -11.08 -16.37 -9.53
C ASN A 187 -12.30 -16.98 -8.80
N LYS A 188 -12.41 -16.79 -7.48
CA LYS A 188 -13.46 -17.33 -6.62
C LYS A 188 -14.25 -16.21 -5.98
N MET A 189 -15.13 -15.60 -6.79
CA MET A 189 -15.89 -14.41 -6.43
C MET A 189 -16.76 -14.60 -5.17
N GLU A 190 -17.18 -15.83 -4.89
CA GLU A 190 -17.92 -16.19 -3.69
C GLU A 190 -17.17 -15.89 -2.38
N HIS A 191 -15.84 -15.81 -2.41
CA HIS A 191 -15.01 -15.51 -1.25
C HIS A 191 -14.76 -13.99 -1.04
N MET A 192 -15.10 -13.14 -2.02
CA MET A 192 -14.83 -11.70 -2.00
C MET A 192 -15.39 -11.02 -0.75
N LYS A 193 -16.63 -11.35 -0.36
CA LYS A 193 -17.27 -10.80 0.84
C LYS A 193 -16.55 -11.21 2.13
N ALA A 194 -16.15 -12.48 2.23
CA ALA A 194 -15.41 -12.97 3.40
C ALA A 194 -14.07 -12.26 3.54
N MET A 195 -13.33 -12.13 2.44
CA MET A 195 -12.03 -11.44 2.43
C MET A 195 -12.16 -9.95 2.73
N ASN A 196 -13.17 -9.27 2.20
CA ASN A 196 -13.44 -7.88 2.58
C ASN A 196 -13.67 -7.73 4.09
N THR A 197 -14.44 -8.65 4.68
CA THR A 197 -14.67 -8.65 6.14
C THR A 197 -13.36 -8.87 6.92
N LEU A 198 -12.50 -9.79 6.47
CA LEU A 198 -11.22 -10.09 7.13
C LEU A 198 -10.22 -8.94 7.01
N LEU A 199 -10.05 -8.37 5.82
CA LEU A 199 -9.18 -7.21 5.59
C LEU A 199 -9.59 -6.00 6.45
N ASN A 200 -10.89 -5.79 6.67
CA ASN A 200 -11.43 -4.73 7.51
C ASN A 200 -11.67 -5.15 8.98
N SER A 201 -11.17 -6.31 9.41
CA SER A 201 -11.34 -6.80 10.80
C SER A 201 -10.32 -6.24 11.80
N THR A 202 -9.42 -5.39 11.35
CA THR A 202 -8.46 -4.65 12.18
C THR A 202 -8.96 -3.23 12.45
N THR A 203 -8.26 -2.50 13.31
CA THR A 203 -8.52 -1.06 13.53
C THR A 203 -7.97 -0.17 12.39
N MET A 204 -7.17 -0.75 11.51
CA MET A 204 -6.54 -0.07 10.38
C MET A 204 -7.54 0.06 9.22
N PRO A 205 -7.83 1.27 8.72
CA PRO A 205 -8.60 1.45 7.49
C PRO A 205 -7.86 0.85 6.30
N MET A 206 -8.55 -0.02 5.53
CA MET A 206 -7.96 -0.70 4.38
C MET A 206 -8.51 -0.12 3.08
N PHE A 207 -7.62 0.19 2.11
CA PHE A 207 -7.92 0.68 0.77
C PHE A 207 -7.38 -0.30 -0.27
N ALA A 208 -8.26 -0.95 -1.03
CA ALA A 208 -7.85 -2.00 -1.94
C ALA A 208 -7.82 -1.55 -3.40
N CYS A 209 -6.86 -2.03 -4.18
CA CYS A 209 -6.96 -2.10 -5.64
C CYS A 209 -7.43 -3.48 -6.09
N ILE A 210 -7.95 -3.55 -7.32
CA ILE A 210 -8.37 -4.80 -7.93
C ILE A 210 -7.18 -5.54 -8.54
N GLY A 211 -7.15 -6.90 -8.42
CA GLY A 211 -6.21 -7.76 -9.14
C GLY A 211 -6.86 -8.46 -10.33
N ASN A 212 -6.06 -9.15 -11.15
CA ASN A 212 -6.59 -9.86 -12.32
C ASN A 212 -7.46 -11.06 -11.94
N HIS A 213 -7.19 -11.69 -10.81
CA HIS A 213 -7.99 -12.77 -10.26
C HIS A 213 -9.25 -12.31 -9.52
N ASP A 214 -9.39 -11.01 -9.28
CA ASP A 214 -10.58 -10.39 -8.67
C ASP A 214 -11.66 -10.01 -9.68
N LYS A 215 -11.39 -10.15 -10.99
CA LYS A 215 -12.33 -9.83 -12.06
C LYS A 215 -13.18 -11.06 -12.43
N ASP A 216 -14.49 -10.84 -12.56
CA ASP A 216 -15.48 -11.90 -12.83
C ASP A 216 -15.26 -12.51 -14.22
N PRO A 217 -14.97 -13.82 -14.32
CA PRO A 217 -14.91 -14.51 -15.60
C PRO A 217 -16.29 -14.54 -16.27
N GLN A 218 -16.30 -14.49 -17.60
CA GLN A 218 -17.53 -14.49 -18.38
C GLN A 218 -17.85 -15.88 -18.92
N THR A 219 -19.15 -16.22 -18.96
CA THR A 219 -19.63 -17.48 -19.57
C THR A 219 -19.32 -17.51 -21.08
N ASP A 220 -19.45 -16.36 -21.74
CA ASP A 220 -18.95 -16.16 -23.10
C ASP A 220 -17.47 -15.80 -23.01
N THR A 221 -16.59 -16.77 -23.21
CA THR A 221 -15.16 -16.64 -23.04
C THR A 221 -14.50 -15.67 -24.02
N SER A 222 -15.20 -15.26 -25.09
CA SER A 222 -14.72 -14.24 -26.02
C SER A 222 -14.81 -12.81 -25.45
N LYS A 223 -15.51 -12.62 -24.33
CA LYS A 223 -15.70 -11.32 -23.68
C LYS A 223 -14.70 -11.10 -22.57
N PRO A 224 -14.26 -9.84 -22.36
CA PRO A 224 -13.43 -9.49 -21.23
C PRO A 224 -14.17 -9.71 -19.89
N ARG A 225 -13.40 -9.95 -18.84
CA ARG A 225 -13.91 -10.06 -17.48
C ARG A 225 -14.58 -8.77 -17.01
N THR A 226 -15.53 -8.88 -16.10
CA THR A 226 -16.18 -7.73 -15.46
C THR A 226 -15.66 -7.52 -14.04
N THR A 227 -16.10 -6.47 -13.38
CA THR A 227 -15.62 -6.07 -12.04
C THR A 227 -16.71 -6.06 -10.99
N LYS A 228 -17.88 -6.64 -11.31
CA LYS A 228 -19.11 -6.52 -10.48
C LYS A 228 -18.96 -7.07 -9.07
N SER A 229 -18.31 -8.22 -8.92
CA SER A 229 -18.14 -8.84 -7.60
C SER A 229 -17.18 -8.02 -6.73
N TYR A 230 -16.13 -7.49 -7.32
CA TYR A 230 -15.19 -6.61 -6.64
C TYR A 230 -15.87 -5.28 -6.24
N THR A 231 -16.49 -4.58 -7.20
CA THR A 231 -17.07 -3.26 -6.95
C THR A 231 -18.24 -3.32 -5.95
N ALA A 232 -18.96 -4.43 -5.89
CA ALA A 232 -19.99 -4.66 -4.87
C ALA A 232 -19.44 -4.72 -3.42
N GLN A 233 -18.17 -5.02 -3.23
CA GLN A 233 -17.52 -5.15 -1.92
C GLN A 233 -16.58 -4.01 -1.59
N PHE A 234 -15.81 -3.51 -2.57
CA PHE A 234 -14.73 -2.54 -2.39
C PHE A 234 -15.01 -1.17 -3.02
N GLY A 235 -16.05 -1.06 -3.85
CA GLY A 235 -16.45 0.20 -4.49
C GLY A 235 -15.64 0.54 -5.75
N PRO A 236 -15.30 1.82 -5.96
CA PRO A 236 -14.70 2.28 -7.22
C PRO A 236 -13.33 1.68 -7.50
N LEU A 237 -13.02 1.46 -8.77
CA LEU A 237 -11.74 0.91 -9.24
C LEU A 237 -10.62 1.95 -9.27
N ASN A 238 -10.99 3.22 -9.54
CA ASN A 238 -10.07 4.35 -9.61
C ASN A 238 -10.53 5.39 -8.59
N TYR A 239 -9.65 5.76 -7.68
CA TYR A 239 -9.94 6.72 -6.63
C TYR A 239 -8.67 7.27 -6.00
N SER A 240 -8.80 8.37 -5.27
CA SER A 240 -7.70 8.95 -4.49
C SER A 240 -8.13 9.26 -3.06
N PHE A 241 -7.16 9.40 -2.17
CA PHE A 241 -7.36 9.87 -0.81
C PHE A 241 -6.07 10.49 -0.26
N ASN A 242 -6.19 11.26 0.83
CA ASN A 242 -5.07 11.94 1.44
C ASN A 242 -4.88 11.52 2.90
N ARG A 243 -3.61 11.44 3.33
CA ARG A 243 -3.21 11.32 4.73
C ARG A 243 -2.00 12.22 4.97
N GLY A 244 -2.12 13.15 5.93
CA GLY A 244 -1.07 14.13 6.15
C GLY A 244 -0.67 14.87 4.86
N LYS A 245 0.60 14.77 4.49
CA LYS A 245 1.14 15.31 3.23
C LYS A 245 1.25 14.26 2.12
N VAL A 246 0.57 13.15 2.22
CA VAL A 246 0.57 12.09 1.20
C VAL A 246 -0.73 12.08 0.44
N HIS A 247 -0.63 11.98 -0.87
CA HIS A 247 -1.75 11.75 -1.79
C HIS A 247 -1.64 10.36 -2.39
N PHE A 248 -2.62 9.52 -2.12
CA PHE A 248 -2.73 8.15 -2.60
C PHE A 248 -3.62 8.11 -3.84
N ILE A 249 -3.19 7.38 -4.85
CA ILE A 249 -3.93 7.15 -6.10
C ILE A 249 -4.03 5.64 -6.32
N CYS A 250 -5.24 5.11 -6.45
CA CYS A 250 -5.54 3.73 -6.82
C CYS A 250 -6.00 3.67 -8.28
N LEU A 251 -5.40 2.79 -9.08
CA LEU A 251 -5.82 2.57 -10.46
C LEU A 251 -5.95 1.07 -10.76
N ASP A 252 -7.01 0.68 -11.46
CA ASP A 252 -7.11 -0.62 -12.13
C ASP A 252 -6.23 -0.63 -13.37
N ASN A 253 -5.11 -1.35 -13.32
CA ASN A 253 -4.18 -1.42 -14.45
C ASN A 253 -4.25 -2.75 -15.20
N ILE A 254 -5.43 -3.37 -15.28
CA ILE A 254 -5.60 -4.69 -15.88
C ILE A 254 -6.60 -4.64 -17.04
N VAL A 255 -6.13 -4.89 -18.24
CA VAL A 255 -6.93 -4.87 -19.46
C VAL A 255 -7.13 -6.29 -19.97
N PHE A 256 -8.34 -6.82 -19.84
CA PHE A 256 -8.73 -8.11 -20.41
C PHE A 256 -9.21 -7.93 -21.84
N SER A 257 -8.65 -8.69 -22.79
CA SER A 257 -9.12 -8.77 -24.17
C SER A 257 -10.26 -9.81 -24.35
N ASN A 258 -10.23 -10.85 -23.53
CA ASN A 258 -11.24 -11.91 -23.40
C ASN A 258 -11.24 -12.41 -21.96
N THR A 259 -11.86 -13.55 -21.63
CA THR A 259 -11.93 -14.02 -20.25
C THR A 259 -10.61 -14.55 -19.69
N ASP A 260 -9.65 -14.91 -20.54
CA ASP A 260 -8.40 -15.56 -20.16
C ASP A 260 -7.17 -14.69 -20.39
N ASP A 261 -7.19 -13.85 -21.45
CA ASP A 261 -6.04 -13.06 -21.86
C ASP A 261 -6.12 -11.62 -21.35
N TYR A 262 -5.10 -11.17 -20.67
CA TYR A 262 -4.97 -9.81 -20.15
C TYR A 262 -3.54 -9.28 -20.29
N VAL A 263 -3.43 -7.97 -20.20
CA VAL A 263 -2.16 -7.24 -20.13
C VAL A 263 -2.22 -6.15 -19.06
N ALA A 264 -1.07 -5.71 -18.61
CA ALA A 264 -0.97 -4.48 -17.84
C ALA A 264 -1.25 -3.27 -18.74
N GLY A 265 -2.00 -2.30 -18.24
CA GLY A 265 -2.29 -1.08 -18.99
C GLY A 265 -3.27 -0.17 -18.29
N PHE A 266 -3.27 1.09 -18.71
CA PHE A 266 -4.21 2.11 -18.27
C PHE A 266 -5.03 2.59 -19.44
N SER A 267 -6.30 2.92 -19.23
CA SER A 267 -7.13 3.51 -20.27
C SER A 267 -6.85 5.01 -20.45
N ASP A 268 -7.28 5.59 -21.58
CA ASP A 268 -7.17 7.02 -21.80
C ASP A 268 -8.03 7.82 -20.80
N GLU A 269 -9.17 7.26 -20.38
CA GLU A 269 -10.01 7.84 -19.34
C GLU A 269 -9.31 7.89 -17.99
N GLN A 270 -8.52 6.87 -17.62
CA GLN A 270 -7.74 6.88 -16.37
C GLN A 270 -6.62 7.93 -16.42
N VAL A 271 -5.94 8.10 -17.56
CA VAL A 271 -4.95 9.16 -17.74
C VAL A 271 -5.59 10.53 -17.56
N GLU A 272 -6.76 10.76 -18.18
CA GLU A 272 -7.50 12.01 -18.05
C GLU A 272 -8.00 12.24 -16.63
N TRP A 273 -8.55 11.22 -15.99
CA TRP A 273 -9.00 11.27 -14.60
C TRP A 273 -7.84 11.64 -13.65
N MET A 274 -6.71 10.95 -13.74
CA MET A 274 -5.53 11.22 -12.91
C MET A 274 -4.98 12.63 -13.15
N ARG A 275 -5.03 13.13 -14.41
CA ARG A 275 -4.62 14.51 -14.71
C ARG A 275 -5.50 15.53 -13.98
N GLN A 276 -6.82 15.30 -13.93
CA GLN A 276 -7.75 16.18 -13.24
C GLN A 276 -7.57 16.12 -11.73
N ASP A 277 -7.44 14.92 -11.16
CA ASP A 277 -7.21 14.70 -9.74
C ASP A 277 -5.95 15.45 -9.26
N LEU A 278 -4.84 15.29 -9.99
CA LEU A 278 -3.55 15.93 -9.69
C LEU A 278 -3.56 17.46 -9.82
N GLN A 279 -4.57 18.08 -10.46
CA GLN A 279 -4.71 19.55 -10.47
C GLN A 279 -5.05 20.11 -9.07
N PHE A 280 -5.64 19.31 -8.21
CA PHE A 280 -5.97 19.67 -6.84
C PHE A 280 -4.88 19.31 -5.82
N VAL A 281 -3.77 18.71 -6.27
CA VAL A 281 -2.70 18.19 -5.41
C VAL A 281 -1.47 19.10 -5.46
N PRO A 282 -1.09 19.76 -4.35
CA PRO A 282 0.13 20.55 -4.26
C PRO A 282 1.37 19.73 -4.60
N LYS A 283 2.37 20.37 -5.22
CA LYS A 283 3.58 19.68 -5.69
C LYS A 283 4.54 19.22 -4.58
N ASP A 284 4.38 19.76 -3.37
CA ASP A 284 5.10 19.34 -2.17
C ASP A 284 4.52 18.08 -1.49
N ARG A 285 3.58 17.39 -2.12
CA ARG A 285 3.02 16.13 -1.61
C ARG A 285 3.83 14.93 -2.06
N LEU A 286 3.95 13.93 -1.18
CA LEU A 286 4.34 12.58 -1.58
C LEU A 286 3.17 11.97 -2.36
N ILE A 287 3.42 11.46 -3.55
CA ILE A 287 2.47 10.69 -4.34
C ILE A 287 2.75 9.19 -4.16
N ILE A 288 1.76 8.46 -3.68
CA ILE A 288 1.78 6.99 -3.71
C ILE A 288 0.74 6.53 -4.72
N LEU A 289 1.22 6.08 -5.89
CA LEU A 289 0.39 5.46 -6.91
C LEU A 289 0.47 3.95 -6.74
N TYR A 290 -0.67 3.29 -6.50
CA TYR A 290 -0.72 1.85 -6.36
C TYR A 290 -1.73 1.20 -7.30
N TYR A 291 -1.37 0.03 -7.76
CA TYR A 291 -2.06 -0.79 -8.75
C TYR A 291 -1.63 -2.24 -8.56
N HIS A 292 -2.12 -3.17 -9.39
CA HIS A 292 -1.82 -4.57 -9.17
C HIS A 292 -0.60 -5.08 -9.98
N ILE A 293 -0.60 -4.93 -11.30
CA ILE A 293 0.44 -5.49 -12.17
C ILE A 293 1.62 -4.52 -12.32
N PRO A 294 2.88 -4.94 -12.10
CA PRO A 294 4.05 -4.07 -12.29
C PRO A 294 4.09 -3.42 -13.68
N ILE A 295 4.51 -2.15 -13.73
CA ILE A 295 4.63 -1.38 -14.98
C ILE A 295 6.08 -1.07 -15.36
N ARG A 296 7.03 -1.82 -14.82
CA ARG A 296 8.46 -1.68 -15.14
C ARG A 296 8.75 -1.85 -16.64
N GLU A 297 7.97 -2.66 -17.35
CA GLU A 297 8.13 -2.90 -18.78
C GLU A 297 7.61 -1.74 -19.61
N SER A 298 8.33 -1.41 -20.69
CA SER A 298 8.02 -0.21 -21.50
C SER A 298 6.79 -0.35 -22.42
N ASN A 299 6.31 -1.58 -22.64
CA ASN A 299 5.18 -1.89 -23.54
C ASN A 299 3.81 -1.84 -22.83
N VAL A 300 3.74 -1.44 -21.57
CA VAL A 300 2.48 -1.25 -20.83
C VAL A 300 1.73 -0.04 -21.42
N GLN A 301 0.46 -0.24 -21.80
CA GLN A 301 -0.39 0.79 -22.39
C GLN A 301 -0.48 2.02 -21.46
N ASN A 302 -0.32 3.22 -22.04
CA ASN A 302 -0.38 4.52 -21.33
C ASN A 302 0.57 4.67 -20.12
N ARG A 303 1.57 3.79 -19.97
CA ARG A 303 2.58 3.89 -18.93
C ARG A 303 3.32 5.24 -18.96
N LYS A 304 3.75 5.65 -20.14
CA LYS A 304 4.48 6.89 -20.34
C LYS A 304 3.64 8.11 -19.95
N GLU A 305 2.37 8.09 -20.30
CA GLU A 305 1.39 9.13 -20.01
C GLU A 305 1.18 9.25 -18.49
N ILE A 306 0.87 8.15 -17.81
CA ILE A 306 0.71 8.09 -16.35
C ILE A 306 1.97 8.58 -15.63
N LEU A 307 3.15 8.03 -15.98
CA LEU A 307 4.41 8.44 -15.35
C LEU A 307 4.75 9.91 -15.63
N SER A 308 4.35 10.45 -16.79
CA SER A 308 4.59 11.86 -17.12
C SER A 308 3.76 12.82 -16.27
N LEU A 309 2.59 12.42 -15.77
CA LEU A 309 1.77 13.20 -14.84
C LEU A 309 2.44 13.40 -13.48
N LEU A 310 3.35 12.48 -13.12
CA LEU A 310 4.09 12.52 -11.84
C LEU A 310 5.30 13.47 -11.87
N LYS A 311 5.64 14.04 -13.02
CA LYS A 311 6.72 15.02 -13.12
C LYS A 311 6.43 16.25 -12.28
N GLY A 312 7.46 16.70 -11.57
CA GLY A 312 7.40 17.90 -10.74
C GLY A 312 6.85 17.67 -9.33
N TYR A 313 6.58 16.41 -8.97
CA TYR A 313 6.48 16.00 -7.57
C TYR A 313 7.87 15.52 -7.11
N ASP A 314 8.31 15.99 -5.95
CA ASP A 314 9.64 15.68 -5.43
C ASP A 314 9.74 14.25 -4.90
N HIS A 315 8.63 13.74 -4.37
CA HIS A 315 8.53 12.41 -3.79
C HIS A 315 7.42 11.61 -4.44
N VAL A 316 7.77 10.48 -5.04
CA VAL A 316 6.84 9.55 -5.70
C VAL A 316 7.24 8.11 -5.40
N LYS A 317 6.28 7.26 -5.07
CA LYS A 317 6.46 5.82 -4.91
C LYS A 317 5.37 5.09 -5.70
N LEU A 318 5.75 4.05 -6.44
CA LEU A 318 4.83 3.12 -7.08
C LEU A 318 4.80 1.83 -6.27
N MET A 319 3.60 1.27 -6.03
CA MET A 319 3.43 0.03 -5.26
C MET A 319 2.52 -0.94 -5.99
N CYS A 320 2.94 -2.21 -6.07
CA CYS A 320 2.19 -3.27 -6.75
C CYS A 320 2.46 -4.66 -6.15
N GLY A 321 1.73 -5.67 -6.63
CA GLY A 321 1.84 -7.08 -6.26
C GLY A 321 2.02 -7.99 -7.47
N HIS A 322 1.10 -8.95 -7.66
CA HIS A 322 0.92 -9.80 -8.83
C HIS A 322 1.96 -10.91 -9.03
N THR A 323 3.22 -10.62 -8.81
CA THR A 323 4.30 -11.51 -9.26
C THR A 323 4.68 -12.60 -8.26
N HIS A 324 4.18 -12.51 -7.02
CA HIS A 324 4.52 -13.40 -5.91
C HIS A 324 6.03 -13.52 -5.63
N TYR A 325 6.74 -12.41 -5.80
CA TYR A 325 8.11 -12.22 -5.35
C TYR A 325 8.33 -10.78 -4.88
N ASN A 326 9.43 -10.53 -4.20
CA ASN A 326 9.78 -9.23 -3.65
C ASN A 326 10.82 -8.54 -4.55
N GLN A 327 10.59 -7.29 -4.93
CA GLN A 327 11.56 -6.55 -5.73
C GLN A 327 11.40 -5.04 -5.61
N ASN A 328 12.52 -4.34 -5.46
CA ASN A 328 12.62 -2.90 -5.68
C ASN A 328 13.17 -2.64 -7.09
N TYR A 329 12.41 -1.97 -7.93
CA TYR A 329 12.79 -1.69 -9.32
C TYR A 329 12.86 -0.18 -9.58
N GLN A 330 13.96 0.28 -10.22
CA GLN A 330 14.13 1.69 -10.56
C GLN A 330 13.68 1.95 -11.99
N ILE A 331 12.56 2.65 -12.15
CA ILE A 331 12.12 3.19 -13.43
C ILE A 331 12.86 4.51 -13.65
N THR A 332 13.54 4.64 -14.78
CA THR A 332 14.38 5.83 -15.08
C THR A 332 13.77 6.78 -16.11
N SER A 333 12.71 6.36 -16.83
CA SER A 333 12.08 7.16 -17.86
C SER A 333 10.57 6.90 -17.93
N PRO A 334 9.74 7.94 -18.11
CA PRO A 334 10.02 9.37 -18.34
C PRO A 334 10.31 10.16 -17.05
N VAL A 335 10.22 9.52 -15.89
CA VAL A 335 10.53 10.06 -14.56
C VAL A 335 11.35 9.01 -13.81
N GLN A 336 12.25 9.45 -12.97
CA GLN A 336 12.95 8.54 -12.05
C GLN A 336 12.04 8.25 -10.87
N VAL A 337 11.65 7.00 -10.68
CA VAL A 337 10.76 6.56 -9.62
C VAL A 337 11.01 5.10 -9.29
N GLU A 338 10.89 4.78 -8.02
CA GLU A 338 10.94 3.39 -7.55
C GLU A 338 9.56 2.74 -7.65
N GLU A 339 9.52 1.55 -8.26
CA GLU A 339 8.39 0.63 -8.23
C GLU A 339 8.69 -0.49 -7.24
N ARG A 340 7.89 -0.58 -6.18
CA ARG A 340 7.95 -1.63 -5.18
C ARG A 340 6.99 -2.73 -5.55
N ILE A 341 7.52 -3.93 -5.82
CA ILE A 341 6.75 -5.15 -5.97
C ILE A 341 6.79 -5.87 -4.62
N THR A 342 5.65 -5.98 -3.96
CA THR A 342 5.53 -6.56 -2.63
C THR A 342 5.32 -8.07 -2.72
N GLY A 343 6.06 -8.84 -1.92
CA GLY A 343 5.88 -10.29 -1.79
C GLY A 343 4.47 -10.66 -1.34
N ALA A 344 3.95 -11.77 -1.88
CA ALA A 344 2.56 -12.17 -1.68
C ALA A 344 2.27 -12.66 -0.26
N ALA A 345 1.12 -12.25 0.30
CA ALA A 345 0.64 -12.77 1.58
C ALA A 345 0.33 -14.28 1.52
N CYS A 346 -0.09 -14.79 0.35
CA CYS A 346 -0.28 -16.22 0.11
C CYS A 346 1.02 -16.96 -0.22
N GLY A 347 2.17 -16.26 -0.28
CA GLY A 347 3.38 -16.83 -0.84
C GLY A 347 3.18 -17.29 -2.28
N ALA A 348 3.65 -18.48 -2.64
CA ALA A 348 3.34 -19.09 -3.93
C ALA A 348 2.01 -19.87 -3.83
N TRP A 349 0.90 -19.14 -3.90
CA TRP A 349 -0.50 -19.64 -3.95
C TRP A 349 -0.86 -20.63 -2.83
N TRP A 350 -0.51 -20.30 -1.60
CA TRP A 350 -0.81 -21.12 -0.42
C TRP A 350 -0.28 -22.57 -0.48
N HIS A 351 0.74 -22.83 -1.32
CA HIS A 351 1.39 -24.13 -1.35
C HIS A 351 2.48 -24.28 -0.30
N GLY A 352 2.91 -23.17 0.25
CA GLY A 352 3.91 -23.09 1.30
C GLY A 352 4.05 -21.68 1.83
N VAL A 353 5.00 -21.49 2.72
CA VAL A 353 5.23 -20.25 3.47
C VAL A 353 6.24 -19.32 2.79
N ILE A 354 6.46 -19.50 1.50
CA ILE A 354 7.42 -18.70 0.70
C ILE A 354 6.81 -18.24 -0.61
N CYS A 355 7.27 -17.11 -1.09
CA CYS A 355 7.12 -16.62 -2.45
C CYS A 355 8.02 -17.40 -3.44
N ALA A 356 7.85 -17.17 -4.74
CA ALA A 356 8.57 -17.90 -5.77
C ALA A 356 10.11 -17.69 -5.70
N ASP A 357 10.55 -16.52 -5.27
CA ASP A 357 11.95 -16.12 -5.13
C ASP A 357 12.62 -16.51 -3.80
N GLY A 358 11.91 -17.27 -2.97
CA GLY A 358 12.37 -17.67 -1.64
C GLY A 358 12.12 -16.68 -0.54
N THR A 359 11.58 -15.48 -0.81
CA THR A 359 11.07 -14.56 0.21
C THR A 359 9.99 -15.26 1.04
N PRO A 360 9.98 -15.21 2.38
CA PRO A 360 8.84 -15.67 3.16
C PRO A 360 7.58 -14.91 2.76
N ASN A 361 6.40 -15.57 2.83
CA ASN A 361 5.14 -14.84 2.67
C ASN A 361 5.01 -13.76 3.75
N GLY A 362 4.42 -12.59 3.39
CA GLY A 362 4.39 -11.47 4.32
C GLY A 362 3.74 -10.21 3.75
N TYR A 363 4.18 -9.08 4.22
CA TYR A 363 3.67 -7.76 3.86
C TYR A 363 4.70 -6.67 4.17
N GLU A 364 4.51 -5.47 3.62
CA GLU A 364 5.39 -4.33 3.87
C GLU A 364 4.83 -3.43 4.96
N VAL A 365 5.73 -2.81 5.73
CA VAL A 365 5.43 -1.75 6.69
C VAL A 365 6.34 -0.56 6.39
N TYR A 366 5.75 0.59 6.14
CA TYR A 366 6.43 1.85 5.88
C TYR A 366 6.14 2.83 6.99
N GLU A 367 7.13 3.60 7.41
CA GLU A 367 6.95 4.76 8.26
C GLU A 367 7.06 6.04 7.40
N ILE A 368 6.05 6.91 7.48
CA ILE A 368 5.98 8.13 6.68
C ILE A 368 5.86 9.32 7.62
N ASN A 369 6.74 10.30 7.46
CA ASN A 369 6.73 11.55 8.20
C ASN A 369 6.69 12.75 7.24
N GLY A 370 5.62 13.52 7.28
CA GLY A 370 5.36 14.57 6.31
C GLY A 370 5.13 14.01 4.91
N ASN A 371 6.04 14.29 3.99
CA ASN A 371 6.02 13.84 2.60
C ASN A 371 7.16 12.88 2.25
N GLU A 372 7.79 12.25 3.26
CA GLU A 372 8.95 11.38 3.10
C GLU A 372 8.72 10.04 3.79
N PHE A 373 9.25 8.97 3.19
CA PHE A 373 9.48 7.72 3.89
C PHE A 373 10.66 7.91 4.82
N VAL A 374 10.55 7.45 6.06
CA VAL A 374 11.62 7.56 7.08
C VAL A 374 12.08 6.20 7.59
N ASP A 375 11.32 5.15 7.30
CA ASP A 375 11.69 3.75 7.54
C ASP A 375 10.79 2.83 6.71
N ASN A 376 11.29 1.62 6.38
CA ASN A 376 10.46 0.52 5.90
C ASN A 376 11.12 -0.84 6.15
N TYR A 377 10.29 -1.86 6.32
CA TYR A 377 10.74 -3.23 6.39
C TYR A 377 9.69 -4.19 5.83
N TYR A 378 10.16 -5.28 5.24
CA TYR A 378 9.31 -6.40 4.91
C TYR A 378 9.07 -7.24 6.16
N LYS A 379 7.81 -7.46 6.51
CA LYS A 379 7.42 -8.29 7.64
C LYS A 379 7.06 -9.69 7.15
N SER A 380 8.00 -10.61 7.28
CA SER A 380 7.75 -12.04 7.06
C SER A 380 6.72 -12.56 8.06
N THR A 381 5.61 -13.12 7.59
CA THR A 381 4.58 -13.71 8.47
C THR A 381 5.21 -14.77 9.39
N ARG A 382 4.90 -14.73 10.67
CA ARG A 382 5.42 -15.59 11.75
C ARG A 382 6.84 -15.30 12.22
N PHE A 383 7.60 -14.43 11.55
CA PHE A 383 8.97 -14.09 11.95
C PHE A 383 9.03 -12.68 12.55
N ASP A 384 10.07 -12.42 13.33
CA ASP A 384 10.41 -11.08 13.78
C ASP A 384 10.80 -10.19 12.59
N LYS A 385 10.61 -8.87 12.69
CA LYS A 385 10.98 -7.92 11.63
C LYS A 385 12.46 -7.93 11.29
N SER A 386 13.32 -8.43 12.19
CA SER A 386 14.76 -8.57 11.94
C SER A 386 15.11 -9.74 10.99
N TYR A 387 14.16 -10.65 10.72
CA TYR A 387 14.40 -11.75 9.79
C TYR A 387 14.31 -11.27 8.34
N GLN A 388 15.46 -10.82 7.78
CA GLN A 388 15.58 -10.26 6.43
C GLN A 388 16.53 -11.03 5.53
N ILE A 389 17.22 -12.07 6.06
CA ILE A 389 18.32 -12.76 5.38
C ILE A 389 18.18 -14.26 5.57
N ARG A 390 18.36 -15.03 4.48
CA ARG A 390 18.59 -16.48 4.52
C ARG A 390 19.95 -16.80 3.91
N LEU A 391 20.73 -17.68 4.59
CA LEU A 391 22.06 -18.07 4.15
C LEU A 391 22.11 -19.52 3.70
N HIS A 392 22.88 -19.77 2.62
CA HIS A 392 23.18 -21.10 2.12
C HIS A 392 24.68 -21.22 1.80
N ARG A 393 25.19 -22.46 1.79
CA ARG A 393 26.45 -22.76 1.14
C ARG A 393 26.27 -22.90 -0.36
N GLY A 394 27.27 -22.52 -1.18
CA GLY A 394 27.14 -22.52 -2.63
C GLY A 394 26.89 -23.91 -3.24
N ASP A 395 27.36 -24.96 -2.59
CA ASP A 395 27.13 -26.36 -2.97
C ASP A 395 25.85 -26.98 -2.37
N SER A 396 25.04 -26.20 -1.66
CA SER A 396 23.77 -26.70 -1.10
C SER A 396 22.86 -27.22 -2.19
N SER A 397 22.26 -28.38 -1.92
CA SER A 397 21.30 -29.02 -2.82
C SER A 397 20.04 -29.40 -2.07
N PHE A 398 18.90 -29.00 -2.60
CA PHE A 398 17.56 -29.19 -2.01
C PHE A 398 16.70 -30.14 -2.83
N GLY A 399 17.32 -30.83 -3.79
CA GLY A 399 16.68 -31.86 -4.62
C GLY A 399 15.97 -31.31 -5.87
N GLY A 400 15.86 -32.17 -6.89
CA GLY A 400 15.30 -31.84 -8.20
C GLY A 400 16.19 -30.93 -9.05
N ASP A 401 15.75 -30.68 -10.27
CA ASP A 401 16.55 -29.95 -11.28
C ASP A 401 16.77 -28.44 -10.94
N TYR A 402 15.94 -27.89 -10.04
CA TYR A 402 15.97 -26.47 -9.64
C TYR A 402 16.45 -26.26 -8.19
N GLY A 403 16.81 -27.34 -7.50
CA GLY A 403 17.18 -27.31 -6.09
C GLY A 403 18.68 -27.14 -5.84
N SER A 404 19.46 -26.72 -6.82
CA SER A 404 20.90 -26.45 -6.68
C SER A 404 21.24 -25.06 -7.21
N PHE A 405 22.23 -24.41 -6.56
CA PHE A 405 22.78 -23.17 -7.06
C PHE A 405 23.62 -23.40 -8.31
N ASP A 406 24.13 -22.31 -8.91
CA ASP A 406 25.06 -22.37 -10.04
C ASP A 406 26.23 -23.30 -9.69
N TYR A 407 26.58 -24.21 -10.61
CA TYR A 407 27.68 -25.19 -10.44
C TYR A 407 29.05 -24.55 -10.13
N ALA A 408 29.23 -23.27 -10.46
CA ALA A 408 30.41 -22.51 -10.12
C ALA A 408 30.50 -22.12 -8.63
N LEU A 409 29.41 -22.26 -7.87
CA LEU A 409 29.38 -21.98 -6.44
C LEU A 409 29.70 -23.27 -5.65
N THR A 410 30.92 -23.37 -5.18
CA THR A 410 31.41 -24.48 -4.36
C THR A 410 31.10 -24.27 -2.87
N SER A 411 31.46 -25.24 -2.00
CA SER A 411 31.20 -25.21 -0.54
C SER A 411 31.85 -24.04 0.20
N ASP A 412 32.85 -23.41 -0.39
CA ASP A 412 33.51 -22.20 0.10
C ASP A 412 32.78 -20.90 -0.27
N TYR A 413 31.65 -20.99 -1.02
CA TYR A 413 30.80 -19.84 -1.25
C TYR A 413 29.70 -19.74 -0.20
N VAL A 414 29.40 -18.49 0.17
CA VAL A 414 28.18 -18.09 0.89
C VAL A 414 27.21 -17.49 -0.10
N VAL A 415 25.96 -17.94 -0.07
CA VAL A 415 24.84 -17.37 -0.81
C VAL A 415 23.88 -16.77 0.19
N ALA A 416 23.53 -15.50 0.02
CA ALA A 416 22.59 -14.79 0.85
C ALA A 416 21.39 -14.30 0.02
N ASN A 417 20.18 -14.66 0.42
CA ASN A 417 18.94 -14.12 -0.11
C ASN A 417 18.44 -13.04 0.86
N ILE A 418 18.31 -11.77 0.38
CA ILE A 418 18.00 -10.58 1.18
C ILE A 418 16.78 -9.89 0.59
N TRP A 419 15.60 -10.32 0.99
CA TRP A 419 14.36 -10.05 0.27
C TRP A 419 13.87 -8.61 0.25
N ASN A 420 14.29 -7.73 1.19
CA ASN A 420 13.92 -6.32 1.15
C ASN A 420 14.96 -5.41 0.48
N TYR A 421 15.98 -5.98 -0.14
CA TYR A 421 17.09 -5.26 -0.76
C TYR A 421 16.64 -4.21 -1.79
N ASP A 422 17.24 -3.05 -1.72
CA ASP A 422 17.32 -2.06 -2.79
C ASP A 422 18.77 -1.56 -2.95
N PRO A 423 19.08 -0.80 -4.02
CA PRO A 423 20.47 -0.38 -4.30
C PRO A 423 21.13 0.52 -3.25
N THR A 424 20.41 0.99 -2.24
CA THR A 424 20.96 1.79 -1.12
C THR A 424 21.54 0.92 -0.01
N TRP A 425 21.24 -0.39 -0.01
CA TRP A 425 21.72 -1.31 1.01
C TRP A 425 23.17 -1.67 0.86
N HIS A 426 23.85 -1.86 1.98
CA HIS A 426 25.21 -2.42 2.07
C HIS A 426 25.14 -3.82 2.62
N VAL A 427 25.72 -4.79 1.91
CA VAL A 427 25.71 -6.20 2.32
C VAL A 427 27.13 -6.69 2.52
N SER A 428 27.50 -6.88 3.77
CA SER A 428 28.85 -7.19 4.21
C SER A 428 28.97 -8.61 4.76
N ILE A 429 30.17 -9.19 4.66
CA ILE A 429 30.49 -10.49 5.23
C ILE A 429 31.66 -10.43 6.19
N TYR A 430 31.58 -11.27 7.22
CA TYR A 430 32.60 -11.43 8.26
C TYR A 430 33.00 -12.90 8.38
N GLU A 431 34.31 -13.15 8.50
CA GLU A 431 34.89 -14.44 8.85
C GLU A 431 35.57 -14.33 10.23
N ASP A 432 35.14 -15.14 11.22
CA ASP A 432 35.63 -15.08 12.60
C ASP A 432 35.58 -13.63 13.17
N ASP A 433 34.47 -12.93 12.98
CA ASP A 433 34.20 -11.54 13.36
C ASP A 433 35.08 -10.48 12.65
N LYS A 434 35.96 -10.89 11.74
CA LYS A 434 36.72 -9.95 10.92
C LYS A 434 35.91 -9.55 9.68
N TYR A 435 35.78 -8.26 9.42
CA TYR A 435 35.19 -7.73 8.19
C TYR A 435 36.03 -8.14 6.97
N MET A 436 35.39 -8.75 5.98
CA MET A 436 36.04 -9.27 4.78
C MET A 436 35.70 -8.49 3.52
N GLY A 437 34.69 -7.62 3.57
CA GLY A 437 34.25 -6.79 2.44
C GLY A 437 32.77 -6.93 2.15
N GLU A 438 32.33 -6.29 1.06
CA GLU A 438 30.98 -6.37 0.53
C GLU A 438 30.77 -7.68 -0.24
N MET A 439 29.57 -8.26 -0.13
CA MET A 439 29.16 -9.40 -0.94
C MET A 439 28.84 -8.95 -2.37
N THR A 440 29.01 -9.83 -3.33
CA THR A 440 28.71 -9.56 -4.75
C THR A 440 27.22 -9.80 -5.01
N TYR A 441 26.54 -8.75 -5.49
CA TYR A 441 25.15 -8.83 -5.91
C TYR A 441 24.99 -9.70 -7.18
N ARG A 442 24.00 -10.58 -7.17
CA ARG A 442 23.63 -11.46 -8.30
C ARG A 442 22.14 -11.33 -8.61
N ALA A 443 21.81 -10.49 -9.57
CA ALA A 443 20.44 -10.32 -10.02
C ALA A 443 19.94 -11.52 -10.85
N TYR A 444 18.67 -11.85 -10.67
CA TYR A 444 17.92 -12.81 -11.50
C TYR A 444 18.58 -14.20 -11.57
N LYS A 445 19.03 -14.70 -10.42
CA LYS A 445 19.54 -16.07 -10.27
C LYS A 445 18.50 -16.94 -9.57
N PRO A 446 18.44 -18.25 -9.91
CA PRO A 446 17.55 -19.15 -9.20
C PRO A 446 17.92 -19.28 -7.73
N ASP A 447 16.94 -19.10 -6.84
CA ASP A 447 17.07 -19.52 -5.45
C ASP A 447 16.89 -21.03 -5.34
N ALA A 448 17.96 -21.74 -5.02
CA ALA A 448 17.98 -23.20 -4.99
C ALA A 448 17.05 -23.76 -3.89
N TRP A 449 16.91 -23.05 -2.78
CA TRP A 449 16.00 -23.48 -1.70
C TRP A 449 14.54 -23.40 -2.14
N ALA A 450 14.12 -22.28 -2.76
CA ALA A 450 12.79 -22.12 -3.32
C ALA A 450 12.51 -23.13 -4.44
N GLY A 451 13.48 -23.35 -5.34
CA GLY A 451 13.40 -24.35 -6.42
C GLY A 451 13.24 -25.76 -5.90
N GLY A 452 14.06 -26.18 -4.95
CA GLY A 452 13.95 -27.50 -4.31
C GLY A 452 12.66 -27.67 -3.53
N TYR A 453 12.16 -26.62 -2.90
CA TYR A 453 10.90 -26.64 -2.16
C TYR A 453 9.70 -26.73 -3.11
N MET A 454 9.52 -25.78 -4.01
CA MET A 454 8.33 -25.68 -4.86
C MET A 454 8.31 -26.75 -5.95
N ILE A 455 9.41 -26.92 -6.66
CA ILE A 455 9.47 -27.80 -7.83
C ILE A 455 9.90 -29.20 -7.41
N GLY A 456 10.97 -29.33 -6.62
CA GLY A 456 11.50 -30.62 -6.19
C GLY A 456 10.57 -31.35 -5.20
N THR A 457 10.13 -30.70 -4.15
CA THR A 457 9.31 -31.33 -3.07
C THR A 457 7.82 -31.31 -3.35
N LEU A 458 7.28 -30.15 -3.77
CA LEU A 458 5.85 -29.99 -4.02
C LEU A 458 5.42 -30.34 -5.45
N ASN A 459 6.38 -30.71 -6.30
CA ASN A 459 6.19 -31.12 -7.69
C ASN A 459 5.35 -30.12 -8.52
N ARG A 460 5.63 -28.82 -8.33
CA ARG A 460 4.96 -27.75 -9.06
C ARG A 460 5.58 -27.55 -10.45
N ASN A 461 4.75 -27.09 -11.40
CA ASN A 461 5.23 -26.84 -12.77
C ASN A 461 6.24 -25.66 -12.77
N PRO A 462 7.49 -25.87 -13.19
CA PRO A 462 8.51 -24.83 -13.22
C PRO A 462 8.16 -23.62 -14.10
N GLN A 463 7.27 -23.79 -15.08
CA GLN A 463 6.79 -22.66 -15.89
C GLN A 463 5.95 -21.65 -15.09
N ASN A 464 5.28 -22.11 -14.04
CA ASN A 464 4.44 -21.27 -13.17
C ASN A 464 5.19 -20.80 -11.92
N TYR A 465 6.33 -21.43 -11.60
CA TYR A 465 7.12 -21.15 -10.39
C TYR A 465 8.58 -20.91 -10.76
N SER A 466 8.87 -19.70 -11.22
CA SER A 466 10.26 -19.32 -11.43
C SER A 466 10.89 -19.01 -10.06
N PRO A 467 11.86 -19.79 -9.57
CA PRO A 467 12.52 -19.53 -8.31
C PRO A 467 13.55 -18.39 -8.40
N THR A 468 13.45 -17.54 -9.42
CA THR A 468 14.41 -16.47 -9.69
C THR A 468 14.29 -15.34 -8.69
N SER A 469 15.40 -15.03 -8.00
CA SER A 469 15.52 -13.93 -7.04
C SER A 469 16.20 -12.71 -7.66
N ALA A 470 15.70 -11.52 -7.34
CA ALA A 470 16.31 -10.24 -7.69
C ALA A 470 17.19 -9.67 -6.55
N HIS A 471 17.43 -10.43 -5.50
CA HIS A 471 18.11 -9.97 -4.28
C HIS A 471 19.03 -11.03 -3.67
N GLU A 472 19.74 -11.78 -4.54
CA GLU A 472 20.76 -12.76 -4.16
C GLU A 472 22.15 -12.11 -4.13
N PHE A 473 22.95 -12.50 -3.14
CA PHE A 473 24.34 -12.09 -2.96
C PHE A 473 25.24 -13.30 -2.76
N VAL A 474 26.50 -13.20 -3.21
CA VAL A 474 27.47 -14.27 -3.05
C VAL A 474 28.82 -13.73 -2.58
N TYR A 475 29.56 -14.57 -1.87
CA TYR A 475 30.92 -14.30 -1.46
C TYR A 475 31.72 -15.61 -1.35
N GLN A 476 32.95 -15.61 -1.85
CA GLN A 476 33.90 -16.76 -1.68
C GLN A 476 34.73 -16.55 -0.43
N LEU A 477 34.59 -17.47 0.54
CA LEU A 477 35.31 -17.42 1.80
C LEU A 477 36.83 -17.62 1.60
N HIS A 478 37.62 -16.86 2.35
CA HIS A 478 39.07 -17.10 2.47
C HIS A 478 39.36 -18.31 3.34
N ASN A 479 38.55 -18.50 4.38
CA ASN A 479 38.63 -19.70 5.23
C ASN A 479 37.23 -20.38 5.26
N PRO A 480 37.07 -21.53 4.53
CA PRO A 480 35.78 -22.24 4.51
C PRO A 480 35.30 -22.74 5.89
N GLN A 481 36.17 -22.79 6.88
CA GLN A 481 35.87 -23.22 8.26
C GLN A 481 35.58 -22.06 9.22
N ALA A 482 35.68 -20.81 8.75
CA ALA A 482 35.40 -19.64 9.57
C ALA A 482 33.93 -19.61 10.02
N LYS A 483 33.71 -19.01 11.19
CA LYS A 483 32.34 -18.57 11.58
C LYS A 483 31.94 -17.41 10.70
N VAL A 484 30.86 -17.62 9.93
CA VAL A 484 30.37 -16.62 8.99
C VAL A 484 29.25 -15.80 9.63
N ARG A 485 29.31 -14.50 9.41
CA ARG A 485 28.21 -13.58 9.67
C ARG A 485 28.02 -12.68 8.45
N VAL A 486 26.79 -12.65 7.92
CA VAL A 486 26.38 -11.68 6.91
C VAL A 486 25.61 -10.57 7.60
N GLU A 487 25.91 -9.34 7.25
CA GLU A 487 25.29 -8.14 7.77
C GLU A 487 24.80 -7.27 6.62
N ALA A 488 23.53 -6.90 6.65
CA ALA A 488 22.92 -6.02 5.68
C ALA A 488 22.44 -4.74 6.41
N ILE A 489 22.84 -3.59 5.88
CA ILE A 489 22.44 -2.27 6.39
C ILE A 489 21.59 -1.63 5.31
N ASP A 490 20.34 -1.29 5.65
CA ASP A 490 19.41 -0.65 4.72
C ASP A 490 19.68 0.84 4.55
N GLY A 491 18.93 1.50 3.65
CA GLY A 491 19.06 2.93 3.39
C GLY A 491 18.69 3.83 4.56
N TRP A 492 18.07 3.28 5.62
CA TRP A 492 17.68 3.98 6.85
C TRP A 492 18.68 3.80 7.98
N GLY A 493 19.67 2.91 7.80
CA GLY A 493 20.68 2.56 8.78
C GLY A 493 20.28 1.42 9.72
N ASN A 494 19.17 0.73 9.46
CA ASN A 494 18.84 -0.49 10.19
C ASN A 494 19.80 -1.61 9.79
N THR A 495 20.26 -2.35 10.80
CA THR A 495 21.21 -3.45 10.59
C THR A 495 20.52 -4.79 10.83
N TYR A 496 20.63 -5.68 9.85
CA TYR A 496 20.16 -7.05 9.90
C TYR A 496 21.34 -7.98 9.82
N SER A 497 21.37 -9.03 10.61
CA SER A 497 22.49 -9.99 10.58
C SER A 497 22.00 -11.43 10.64
N GLN A 498 22.74 -12.34 9.99
CA GLN A 498 22.45 -13.76 9.96
C GLN A 498 23.75 -14.56 10.02
N THR A 499 23.73 -15.62 10.83
CA THR A 499 24.85 -16.57 10.99
C THR A 499 24.45 -18.01 10.66
N GLU A 500 23.14 -18.30 10.69
CA GLU A 500 22.62 -19.65 10.51
C GLU A 500 22.45 -20.01 9.05
N PHE A 501 23.04 -21.11 8.63
CA PHE A 501 22.90 -21.65 7.28
C PHE A 501 21.72 -22.61 7.19
N VAL A 502 20.86 -22.41 6.20
CA VAL A 502 19.80 -23.35 5.88
C VAL A 502 20.36 -24.40 4.90
N SER A 503 20.46 -25.64 5.35
CA SER A 503 21.01 -26.78 4.58
C SER A 503 19.95 -27.82 4.21
N THR A 504 18.74 -27.71 4.73
CA THR A 504 17.65 -28.66 4.50
C THR A 504 16.35 -27.93 4.20
N LEU A 505 15.44 -28.62 3.50
CA LEU A 505 14.06 -28.15 3.36
C LEU A 505 13.27 -28.56 4.61
N ASN A 506 12.63 -27.60 5.25
CA ASN A 506 11.66 -27.90 6.29
C ASN A 506 10.29 -28.20 5.64
N THR A 507 10.01 -29.49 5.40
CA THR A 507 8.75 -29.91 4.77
C THR A 507 7.53 -29.76 5.70
N ALA A 508 7.73 -29.49 7.00
CA ALA A 508 6.65 -29.16 7.92
C ALA A 508 6.00 -27.80 7.63
N GLU A 509 6.73 -26.91 6.96
CA GLU A 509 6.25 -25.58 6.50
C GLU A 509 5.49 -25.66 5.17
N ALA A 510 5.44 -26.84 4.52
CA ALA A 510 4.64 -27.03 3.33
C ALA A 510 3.17 -27.20 3.70
N TYR A 511 2.33 -26.37 3.14
CA TYR A 511 0.90 -26.65 3.16
C TYR A 511 0.61 -27.84 2.23
N ARG A 512 0.06 -28.91 2.77
CA ARG A 512 -0.29 -30.12 2.03
C ARG A 512 -1.74 -30.14 1.64
#